data_a474f51dc8b2fa07ca8c5669ef9b8c34
#
_entry.id   a474f51dc8b2fa07ca8c5669ef9b8c34
#
_cell.length_a   1.000
_cell.length_b   1.000
_cell.length_c   1.000
_cell.angle_alpha   90.00
_cell.angle_beta   90.00
_cell.angle_gamma   90.00
#
_symmetry.space_group_name_H-M   'P 1'
#
loop_
_entity.id
_entity.type
_entity.pdbx_description
1 polymer ?
#
loop_
_entity_poly.entity_id
_entity_poly.type
_entity_poly.pdbx_seq_one_letter_code
_entity_poly.pdbx_strand_id
1 'polypeptide(L)'
;MNVFVYNRINRIGKDVGDMRETRTLEFKETITNTFLKTVSAFSNYDGGTIVFGIDDDGKIKGLADAKQSCLDIENKINDSISPQPNYTLEIQNNDQTIKLTVKSGLQKPYLYKSKAYKRNDTATIEVDTLEFSRLILEGQNIRFEELPCKDQELSFEVLHRKLSECIQIENFSKDTLKTLNLYDNDNGYNN
;
A
#
# COMPACT_ATOMS: atom_id res chain seq x y z
N MET A 1 -9.47 -0.87 -10.89
CA MET A 1 -8.60 0.11 -11.59
C MET A 1 -9.52 1.19 -12.13
N ASN A 2 -9.34 2.41 -11.67
CA ASN A 2 -10.32 3.48 -11.91
C ASN A 2 -10.19 4.01 -13.35
N VAL A 3 -11.13 3.67 -14.23
CA VAL A 3 -11.20 4.06 -15.66
C VAL A 3 -11.07 5.58 -15.85
N PHE A 4 -11.45 6.37 -14.84
CA PHE A 4 -11.33 7.84 -14.86
C PHE A 4 -9.88 8.34 -14.82
N VAL A 5 -8.99 7.65 -14.09
CA VAL A 5 -7.56 8.03 -14.02
C VAL A 5 -6.84 7.64 -15.31
N TYR A 6 -7.18 6.48 -15.88
CA TYR A 6 -6.61 6.02 -17.16
C TYR A 6 -6.95 6.94 -18.33
N ASN A 7 -8.18 7.44 -18.38
CA ASN A 7 -8.61 8.35 -19.45
C ASN A 7 -8.05 9.80 -19.29
N ARG A 8 -7.70 10.21 -18.06
CA ARG A 8 -7.10 11.54 -17.83
C ARG A 8 -5.63 11.59 -18.22
N ILE A 9 -4.87 10.53 -17.97
CA ILE A 9 -3.44 10.48 -18.29
C ILE A 9 -3.19 10.26 -19.80
N ASN A 10 -4.09 9.56 -20.52
CA ASN A 10 -3.98 9.38 -21.97
C ASN A 10 -4.49 10.59 -22.79
N ARG A 11 -5.07 11.61 -22.16
CA ARG A 11 -5.44 12.89 -22.79
C ARG A 11 -4.42 14.02 -22.63
N ILE A 12 -3.17 13.71 -22.26
CA ILE A 12 -2.07 14.69 -22.10
C ILE A 12 -1.71 15.38 -23.44
N GLY A 13 -2.64 15.60 -24.31
CA GLY A 13 -2.45 16.33 -25.56
C GLY A 13 -3.40 17.50 -25.79
N LYS A 14 -4.43 17.73 -24.95
CA LYS A 14 -5.43 18.77 -25.25
C LYS A 14 -6.06 19.55 -24.08
N ASP A 15 -5.87 19.17 -22.80
CA ASP A 15 -6.43 19.93 -21.67
C ASP A 15 -5.38 20.10 -20.57
N VAL A 16 -4.55 21.14 -20.70
CA VAL A 16 -3.66 21.66 -19.64
C VAL A 16 -4.50 22.50 -18.67
N GLY A 17 -5.46 21.87 -18.01
CA GLY A 17 -6.30 22.51 -17.02
C GLY A 17 -6.47 21.61 -15.80
N ASP A 18 -5.81 21.97 -14.69
CA ASP A 18 -6.10 21.48 -13.34
C ASP A 18 -5.72 20.00 -13.05
N MET A 19 -4.53 19.56 -13.50
CA MET A 19 -3.96 18.29 -13.00
C MET A 19 -3.40 18.56 -11.60
N ARG A 20 -3.98 17.93 -10.58
CA ARG A 20 -3.52 17.99 -9.20
C ARG A 20 -2.99 16.63 -8.75
N GLU A 21 -1.98 16.67 -7.89
CA GLU A 21 -1.58 15.50 -7.12
C GLU A 21 -2.77 14.96 -6.30
N THR A 22 -2.77 13.66 -6.07
CA THR A 22 -3.77 12.96 -5.27
C THR A 22 -3.08 11.92 -4.40
N ARG A 23 -3.85 11.22 -3.57
CA ARG A 23 -3.34 10.11 -2.78
C ARG A 23 -2.63 9.03 -3.63
N THR A 24 -3.03 8.86 -4.89
CA THR A 24 -2.49 7.83 -5.81
C THR A 24 -1.78 8.39 -7.03
N LEU A 25 -1.59 9.71 -7.09
CA LEU A 25 -0.88 10.39 -8.18
C LEU A 25 0.07 11.43 -7.60
N GLU A 26 1.35 11.36 -8.01
CA GLU A 26 2.40 12.30 -7.62
C GLU A 26 3.14 12.83 -8.85
N PHE A 27 3.52 14.11 -8.84
CA PHE A 27 4.34 14.74 -9.87
C PHE A 27 5.75 14.98 -9.35
N LYS A 28 6.71 14.87 -10.25
CA LYS A 28 8.12 15.20 -9.98
C LYS A 28 8.72 15.88 -11.20
N GLU A 29 9.18 17.10 -11.01
CA GLU A 29 9.87 17.81 -12.08
C GLU A 29 11.19 17.11 -12.44
N THR A 30 11.90 16.60 -11.44
CA THR A 30 13.19 15.93 -11.59
C THR A 30 13.28 14.65 -10.78
N ILE A 31 14.28 13.81 -11.08
CA ILE A 31 14.49 12.53 -10.38
C ILE A 31 15.34 12.74 -9.13
N THR A 32 14.69 12.97 -8.00
CA THR A 32 15.33 13.03 -6.68
C THR A 32 14.97 11.78 -5.87
N ASN A 33 15.80 11.36 -4.91
CA ASN A 33 15.54 10.14 -4.12
C ASN A 33 14.27 10.21 -3.26
N THR A 34 13.59 11.35 -3.21
CA THR A 34 12.32 11.51 -2.46
C THR A 34 11.21 10.63 -3.00
N PHE A 35 11.18 10.36 -4.32
CA PHE A 35 10.16 9.49 -4.93
C PHE A 35 10.18 8.06 -4.38
N LEU A 36 11.33 7.59 -3.86
CA LEU A 36 11.46 6.25 -3.28
C LEU A 36 10.60 6.06 -2.03
N LYS A 37 10.35 7.14 -1.26
CA LYS A 37 9.37 7.11 -0.16
C LYS A 37 7.96 6.83 -0.70
N THR A 38 7.61 7.46 -1.80
CA THR A 38 6.30 7.28 -2.45
C THR A 38 6.17 5.92 -3.09
N VAL A 39 7.23 5.36 -3.66
CA VAL A 39 7.26 3.95 -4.12
C VAL A 39 6.99 3.00 -2.95
N SER A 40 7.66 3.19 -1.80
CA SER A 40 7.38 2.41 -0.58
C SER A 40 5.91 2.56 -0.16
N ALA A 41 5.38 3.79 -0.12
CA ALA A 41 3.99 4.04 0.26
C ALA A 41 2.99 3.35 -0.68
N PHE A 42 3.19 3.45 -1.99
CA PHE A 42 2.31 2.80 -2.97
C PHE A 42 2.39 1.28 -2.90
N SER A 43 3.59 0.71 -2.68
CA SER A 43 3.77 -0.74 -2.54
C SER A 43 3.11 -1.29 -1.27
N ASN A 44 3.11 -0.52 -0.19
CA ASN A 44 2.50 -0.92 1.07
C ASN A 44 0.97 -0.81 1.09
N TYR A 45 0.38 0.06 0.24
CA TYR A 45 -1.06 0.35 0.28
C TYR A 45 -1.73 0.22 -1.09
N ASP A 46 -2.41 1.25 -1.55
CA ASP A 46 -3.34 1.19 -2.69
C ASP A 46 -2.67 1.14 -4.07
N GLY A 47 -1.34 1.23 -4.12
CA GLY A 47 -0.63 1.48 -5.36
C GLY A 47 -0.77 2.94 -5.81
N GLY A 48 -0.17 3.29 -6.95
CA GLY A 48 -0.28 4.64 -7.49
C GLY A 48 0.64 4.89 -8.67
N THR A 49 0.66 6.13 -9.11
CA THR A 49 1.45 6.58 -10.25
C THR A 49 2.29 7.80 -9.88
N ILE A 50 3.55 7.80 -10.26
CA ILE A 50 4.45 8.95 -10.21
C ILE A 50 4.75 9.35 -11.65
N VAL A 51 4.60 10.63 -11.97
CA VAL A 51 4.94 11.16 -13.29
C VAL A 51 6.12 12.11 -13.17
N PHE A 52 7.22 11.78 -13.80
CA PHE A 52 8.43 12.60 -13.86
C PHE A 52 8.43 13.51 -15.08
N GLY A 53 8.97 14.72 -14.93
CA GLY A 53 8.97 15.76 -15.95
C GLY A 53 7.76 16.68 -15.88
N ILE A 54 7.04 16.71 -14.75
CA ILE A 54 5.91 17.59 -14.47
C ILE A 54 6.20 18.35 -13.17
N ASP A 55 6.00 19.67 -13.16
CA ASP A 55 6.16 20.49 -11.96
C ASP A 55 4.93 20.40 -11.02
N ASP A 56 5.03 21.01 -9.84
CA ASP A 56 3.98 20.98 -8.82
C ASP A 56 2.66 21.66 -9.26
N ASP A 57 2.73 22.54 -10.27
CA ASP A 57 1.57 23.20 -10.88
C ASP A 57 0.93 22.35 -11.99
N GLY A 58 1.44 21.16 -12.23
CA GLY A 58 0.97 20.24 -13.28
C GLY A 58 1.44 20.61 -14.69
N LYS A 59 2.43 21.49 -14.82
CA LYS A 59 2.98 21.91 -16.11
C LYS A 59 4.06 20.95 -16.57
N ILE A 60 3.95 20.50 -17.81
CA ILE A 60 4.93 19.60 -18.44
C ILE A 60 6.24 20.37 -18.70
N LYS A 61 7.34 19.85 -18.17
CA LYS A 61 8.72 20.32 -18.41
C LYS A 61 9.52 19.36 -19.27
N GLY A 62 9.17 18.05 -19.18
CA GLY A 62 9.94 16.98 -19.78
C GLY A 62 11.28 16.71 -19.07
N LEU A 63 11.93 15.64 -19.45
CA LEU A 63 13.25 15.24 -18.98
C LEU A 63 14.24 15.34 -20.14
N ALA A 64 15.47 15.76 -19.88
CA ALA A 64 16.49 15.97 -20.92
C ALA A 64 16.84 14.68 -21.66
N ASP A 65 16.91 13.55 -20.95
CA ASP A 65 17.11 12.21 -21.50
C ASP A 65 16.17 11.22 -20.78
N ALA A 66 15.00 11.00 -21.37
CA ALA A 66 13.99 10.13 -20.80
C ALA A 66 14.45 8.65 -20.71
N LYS A 67 15.30 8.19 -21.65
CA LYS A 67 15.80 6.80 -21.63
C LYS A 67 16.79 6.58 -20.50
N GLN A 68 17.78 7.47 -20.36
CA GLN A 68 18.72 7.39 -19.24
C GLN A 68 18.00 7.58 -17.91
N SER A 69 17.09 8.53 -17.84
CA SER A 69 16.24 8.77 -16.67
C SER A 69 15.42 7.54 -16.25
N CYS A 70 14.90 6.78 -17.21
CA CYS A 70 14.16 5.55 -16.96
C CYS A 70 15.07 4.50 -16.29
N LEU A 71 16.30 4.30 -16.80
CA LEU A 71 17.28 3.39 -16.20
C LEU A 71 17.69 3.84 -14.78
N ASP A 72 17.85 5.16 -14.57
CA ASP A 72 18.21 5.70 -13.25
C ASP A 72 17.09 5.47 -12.22
N ILE A 73 15.82 5.62 -12.62
CA ILE A 73 14.66 5.32 -11.77
C ILE A 73 14.64 3.84 -11.42
N GLU A 74 14.80 2.96 -12.40
CA GLU A 74 14.81 1.52 -12.21
C GLU A 74 15.92 1.08 -11.24
N ASN A 75 17.15 1.52 -11.48
CA ASN A 75 18.29 1.22 -10.60
C ASN A 75 18.03 1.72 -9.17
N LYS A 76 17.56 2.97 -9.01
CA LYS A 76 17.26 3.53 -7.69
C LYS A 76 16.20 2.72 -6.93
N ILE A 77 15.16 2.24 -7.61
CA ILE A 77 14.13 1.40 -6.98
C ILE A 77 14.74 0.07 -6.57
N ASN A 78 15.43 -0.60 -7.50
CA ASN A 78 16.00 -1.93 -7.29
C ASN A 78 17.04 -1.95 -6.16
N ASP A 79 17.84 -0.90 -6.05
CA ASP A 79 18.90 -0.80 -5.04
C ASP A 79 18.40 -0.33 -3.66
N SER A 80 17.22 0.29 -3.60
CA SER A 80 16.82 1.01 -2.38
C SER A 80 15.57 0.49 -1.71
N ILE A 81 14.69 -0.23 -2.42
CA ILE A 81 13.43 -0.73 -1.88
C ILE A 81 13.52 -2.24 -1.64
N SER A 82 13.18 -2.66 -0.46
CA SER A 82 13.11 -4.08 -0.10
C SER A 82 11.81 -4.39 0.65
N PRO A 83 11.11 -5.49 0.33
CA PRO A 83 11.28 -6.37 -0.84
C PRO A 83 11.12 -5.63 -2.18
N GLN A 84 11.43 -6.33 -3.29
CA GLN A 84 11.33 -5.76 -4.63
C GLN A 84 9.86 -5.40 -4.95
N PRO A 85 9.54 -4.12 -5.26
CA PRO A 85 8.18 -3.71 -5.60
C PRO A 85 7.77 -4.15 -7.01
N ASN A 86 6.47 -4.28 -7.24
CA ASN A 86 5.91 -4.52 -8.57
C ASN A 86 5.56 -3.19 -9.23
N TYR A 87 6.26 -2.84 -10.30
CA TYR A 87 6.06 -1.58 -11.01
C TYR A 87 6.22 -1.72 -12.52
N THR A 88 5.76 -0.70 -13.24
CA THR A 88 5.98 -0.52 -14.68
C THR A 88 6.45 0.91 -14.95
N LEU A 89 7.38 1.05 -15.93
CA LEU A 89 7.87 2.33 -16.41
C LEU A 89 7.47 2.51 -17.88
N GLU A 90 6.91 3.66 -18.21
CA GLU A 90 6.48 4.02 -19.57
C GLU A 90 7.03 5.41 -19.92
N ILE A 91 7.81 5.51 -21.01
CA ILE A 91 8.29 6.79 -21.54
C ILE A 91 7.22 7.37 -22.46
N GLN A 92 6.77 8.58 -22.19
CA GLN A 92 5.88 9.35 -23.04
C GLN A 92 6.72 10.19 -24.01
N ASN A 93 6.94 9.66 -25.21
CA ASN A 93 7.89 10.25 -26.16
C ASN A 93 7.53 11.68 -26.62
N ASN A 94 6.25 12.03 -26.64
CA ASN A 94 5.80 13.36 -27.07
C ASN A 94 6.23 14.47 -26.09
N ASP A 95 6.23 14.17 -24.81
CA ASP A 95 6.41 15.14 -23.73
C ASP A 95 7.72 14.91 -22.97
N GLN A 96 8.47 13.87 -23.33
CA GLN A 96 9.69 13.44 -22.63
C GLN A 96 9.45 13.23 -21.11
N THR A 97 8.25 12.78 -20.74
CA THR A 97 7.89 12.43 -19.36
C THR A 97 7.98 10.92 -19.15
N ILE A 98 8.15 10.51 -17.89
CA ILE A 98 8.16 9.10 -17.50
C ILE A 98 7.02 8.84 -16.53
N LYS A 99 6.21 7.85 -16.82
CA LYS A 99 5.15 7.35 -15.95
C LYS A 99 5.63 6.09 -15.25
N LEU A 100 5.79 6.17 -13.94
CA LEU A 100 6.05 5.04 -13.05
C LEU A 100 4.72 4.63 -12.39
N THR A 101 4.23 3.45 -12.70
CA THR A 101 3.05 2.87 -12.04
C THR A 101 3.50 1.78 -11.07
N VAL A 102 3.21 1.95 -9.79
CA VAL A 102 3.53 1.02 -8.71
C VAL A 102 2.25 0.30 -8.27
N LYS A 103 2.31 -1.01 -8.18
CA LYS A 103 1.18 -1.82 -7.69
C LYS A 103 1.33 -2.08 -6.19
N SER A 104 0.21 -2.19 -5.48
CA SER A 104 0.21 -2.73 -4.12
C SER A 104 0.83 -4.12 -4.10
N GLY A 105 1.76 -4.35 -3.19
CA GLY A 105 2.47 -5.60 -3.06
C GLY A 105 1.91 -6.48 -1.94
N LEU A 106 2.22 -7.79 -2.00
CA LEU A 106 1.78 -8.77 -1.01
C LEU A 106 2.83 -9.00 0.09
N GLN A 107 4.11 -8.79 -0.21
CA GLN A 107 5.23 -9.06 0.71
C GLN A 107 5.56 -7.84 1.59
N LYS A 108 4.53 -7.30 2.25
CA LYS A 108 4.70 -6.12 3.14
C LYS A 108 5.52 -6.44 4.38
N PRO A 109 6.24 -5.46 4.96
CA PRO A 109 6.37 -4.07 4.55
C PRO A 109 7.44 -3.84 3.46
N TYR A 110 7.17 -2.99 2.48
CA TYR A 110 8.15 -2.49 1.51
C TYR A 110 8.88 -1.30 2.11
N LEU A 111 10.20 -1.42 2.28
CA LEU A 111 10.99 -0.47 3.04
C LEU A 111 11.92 0.36 2.14
N TYR A 112 12.01 1.65 2.42
CA TYR A 112 13.05 2.53 1.95
C TYR A 112 13.88 3.02 3.14
N LYS A 113 15.19 2.76 3.16
CA LYS A 113 16.09 3.07 4.29
C LYS A 113 15.55 2.53 5.61
N SER A 114 15.12 1.27 5.63
CA SER A 114 14.55 0.57 6.79
C SER A 114 13.27 1.19 7.37
N LYS A 115 12.56 2.03 6.61
CA LYS A 115 11.32 2.70 7.00
C LYS A 115 10.21 2.40 6.01
N ALA A 116 9.00 2.17 6.52
CA ALA A 116 7.79 2.08 5.72
C ALA A 116 7.09 3.44 5.64
N TYR A 117 6.47 3.70 4.49
CA TYR A 117 5.80 4.96 4.22
C TYR A 117 4.35 4.73 3.81
N LYS A 118 3.51 5.77 4.01
CA LYS A 118 2.13 5.85 3.53
C LYS A 118 1.83 7.21 2.90
N ARG A 119 0.77 7.27 2.10
CA ARG A 119 0.23 8.54 1.60
C ARG A 119 -0.83 9.07 2.55
N ASN A 120 -0.63 10.31 2.96
CA ASN A 120 -1.64 11.10 3.66
C ASN A 120 -2.02 12.26 2.74
N ASP A 121 -3.08 12.05 1.92
CA ASP A 121 -3.44 12.88 0.78
C ASP A 121 -2.26 13.00 -0.21
N THR A 122 -1.69 14.18 -0.42
CA THR A 122 -0.55 14.41 -1.31
C THR A 122 0.81 14.26 -0.61
N ALA A 123 0.85 14.18 0.72
CA ALA A 123 2.09 14.01 1.46
C ALA A 123 2.47 12.54 1.66
N THR A 124 3.76 12.23 1.55
CA THR A 124 4.30 10.91 1.91
C THR A 124 4.93 11.00 3.29
N ILE A 125 4.39 10.25 4.25
CA ILE A 125 4.82 10.24 5.65
C ILE A 125 5.27 8.84 6.08
N GLU A 126 6.14 8.76 7.08
CA GLU A 126 6.55 7.51 7.71
C GLU A 126 5.37 6.94 8.53
N VAL A 127 5.19 5.62 8.48
CA VAL A 127 4.16 4.95 9.29
C VAL A 127 4.61 4.87 10.75
N ASP A 128 3.67 4.92 11.69
CA ASP A 128 3.94 4.70 13.10
C ASP A 128 4.19 3.21 13.43
N THR A 129 4.61 2.93 14.66
CA THR A 129 4.95 1.58 15.11
C THR A 129 3.77 0.61 15.03
N LEU A 130 2.56 1.06 15.32
CA LEU A 130 1.37 0.22 15.27
C LEU A 130 1.04 -0.18 13.83
N GLU A 131 1.06 0.80 12.94
CA GLU A 131 0.80 0.58 11.52
C GLU A 131 1.89 -0.26 10.86
N PHE A 132 3.15 -0.08 11.28
CA PHE A 132 4.26 -0.94 10.85
C PHE A 132 4.02 -2.41 11.25
N SER A 133 3.59 -2.67 12.49
CA SER A 133 3.25 -4.01 12.96
C SER A 133 2.10 -4.62 12.14
N ARG A 134 1.09 -3.83 11.78
CA ARG A 134 0.00 -4.28 10.90
C ARG A 134 0.48 -4.68 9.51
N LEU A 135 1.39 -3.91 8.92
CA LEU A 135 1.98 -4.25 7.62
C LEU A 135 2.76 -5.58 7.67
N ILE A 136 3.46 -5.85 8.78
CA ILE A 136 4.16 -7.14 8.97
C ILE A 136 3.16 -8.30 8.99
N LEU A 137 2.09 -8.20 9.77
CA LEU A 137 1.05 -9.23 9.85
C LEU A 137 0.39 -9.46 8.48
N GLU A 138 0.07 -8.38 7.80
CA GLU A 138 -0.52 -8.42 6.45
C GLU A 138 0.39 -9.12 5.44
N GLY A 139 1.70 -8.81 5.49
CA GLY A 139 2.70 -9.46 4.63
C GLY A 139 2.90 -10.94 4.92
N GLN A 140 2.63 -11.39 6.13
CA GLN A 140 2.62 -12.80 6.55
C GLN A 140 1.27 -13.48 6.32
N ASN A 141 0.26 -12.74 5.82
CA ASN A 141 -1.12 -13.20 5.68
C ASN A 141 -1.74 -13.66 7.00
N ILE A 142 -1.33 -13.02 8.11
CA ILE A 142 -1.83 -13.27 9.46
C ILE A 142 -2.78 -12.13 9.84
N ARG A 143 -3.95 -12.46 10.36
CA ARG A 143 -4.87 -11.48 10.93
C ARG A 143 -4.55 -11.28 12.41
N PHE A 144 -4.75 -10.05 12.90
CA PHE A 144 -4.55 -9.76 14.33
C PHE A 144 -5.40 -10.65 15.22
N GLU A 145 -6.62 -10.95 14.80
CA GLU A 145 -7.58 -11.82 15.48
C GLU A 145 -7.15 -13.30 15.55
N GLU A 146 -6.16 -13.70 14.74
CA GLU A 146 -5.59 -15.06 14.74
C GLU A 146 -4.37 -15.21 15.67
N LEU A 147 -3.89 -14.10 16.23
CA LEU A 147 -2.80 -14.12 17.19
C LEU A 147 -3.29 -14.57 18.58
N PRO A 148 -2.48 -15.33 19.34
CA PRO A 148 -2.82 -15.70 20.69
C PRO A 148 -3.09 -14.48 21.57
N CYS A 149 -4.20 -14.50 22.29
CA CYS A 149 -4.52 -13.47 23.26
C CYS A 149 -3.54 -13.55 24.47
N LYS A 150 -3.13 -12.39 24.98
CA LYS A 150 -2.28 -12.36 26.17
C LYS A 150 -3.00 -12.86 27.41
N ASP A 151 -4.29 -12.57 27.52
CA ASP A 151 -5.15 -13.04 28.59
C ASP A 151 -5.82 -14.34 28.14
N GLN A 152 -5.57 -15.42 28.86
CA GLN A 152 -6.14 -16.72 28.59
C GLN A 152 -7.28 -17.07 29.57
N GLU A 153 -7.63 -16.17 30.50
CA GLU A 153 -8.76 -16.31 31.44
C GLU A 153 -9.97 -15.54 30.90
N LEU A 154 -10.49 -15.95 29.74
CA LEU A 154 -11.58 -15.25 29.06
C LEU A 154 -12.95 -15.86 29.38
N SER A 155 -13.96 -15.01 29.57
CA SER A 155 -15.38 -15.39 29.66
C SER A 155 -16.09 -15.13 28.33
N PHE A 156 -16.79 -16.12 27.84
CA PHE A 156 -17.57 -16.05 26.60
C PHE A 156 -19.09 -16.05 26.83
N GLU A 157 -19.56 -15.68 28.03
CA GLU A 157 -20.99 -15.70 28.38
C GLU A 157 -21.83 -14.79 27.48
N VAL A 158 -21.30 -13.60 27.14
CA VAL A 158 -22.00 -12.65 26.26
C VAL A 158 -22.11 -13.21 24.85
N LEU A 159 -21.02 -13.80 24.34
CA LEU A 159 -20.98 -14.43 23.01
C LEU A 159 -21.95 -15.62 22.96
N HIS A 160 -21.89 -16.51 23.96
CA HIS A 160 -22.80 -17.64 24.06
C HIS A 160 -24.26 -17.20 24.02
N ARG A 161 -24.65 -16.22 24.85
CA ARG A 161 -26.01 -15.70 24.87
C ARG A 161 -26.44 -15.15 23.50
N LYS A 162 -25.59 -14.37 22.86
CA LYS A 162 -25.88 -13.80 21.52
C LYS A 162 -26.02 -14.87 20.45
N LEU A 163 -25.14 -15.85 20.42
CA LEU A 163 -25.23 -16.96 19.48
C LEU A 163 -26.48 -17.81 19.72
N SER A 164 -26.86 -18.06 20.97
CA SER A 164 -28.09 -18.79 21.31
C SER A 164 -29.35 -18.01 20.86
N GLU A 165 -29.36 -16.69 21.01
CA GLU A 165 -30.46 -15.82 20.52
C GLU A 165 -30.57 -15.81 18.98
N CYS A 166 -29.44 -15.79 18.24
CA CYS A 166 -29.41 -15.59 16.80
C CYS A 166 -29.52 -16.88 15.99
N ILE A 167 -28.84 -17.96 16.41
CA ILE A 167 -28.70 -19.19 15.65
C ILE A 167 -29.01 -20.46 16.46
N GLN A 168 -29.62 -20.32 17.65
CA GLN A 168 -30.11 -21.42 18.50
C GLN A 168 -29.03 -22.48 18.81
N ILE A 169 -27.80 -22.05 19.15
CA ILE A 169 -26.74 -22.97 19.58
C ILE A 169 -27.11 -23.51 20.97
N GLU A 170 -27.35 -24.80 21.06
CA GLU A 170 -27.68 -25.48 22.33
C GLU A 170 -26.44 -25.77 23.17
N ASN A 171 -25.31 -26.10 22.53
CA ASN A 171 -24.06 -26.46 23.18
C ASN A 171 -22.93 -25.50 22.78
N PHE A 172 -22.56 -24.60 23.70
CA PHE A 172 -21.42 -23.73 23.55
C PHE A 172 -20.18 -24.38 24.19
N SER A 173 -19.22 -24.76 23.39
CA SER A 173 -18.05 -25.52 23.84
C SER A 173 -16.76 -24.93 23.22
N LYS A 174 -15.61 -25.48 23.61
CA LYS A 174 -14.33 -25.14 22.97
C LYS A 174 -14.33 -25.45 21.45
N ASP A 175 -15.08 -26.44 20.99
CA ASP A 175 -15.18 -26.72 19.57
C ASP A 175 -15.98 -25.65 18.82
N THR A 176 -16.97 -25.03 19.46
CA THR A 176 -17.63 -23.83 18.93
C THR A 176 -16.63 -22.69 18.79
N LEU A 177 -15.78 -22.45 19.78
CA LEU A 177 -14.76 -21.41 19.73
C LEU A 177 -13.72 -21.70 18.65
N LYS A 178 -13.31 -22.95 18.44
CA LYS A 178 -12.44 -23.35 17.31
C LYS A 178 -13.07 -23.05 15.96
N THR A 179 -14.34 -23.39 15.78
CA THR A 179 -15.08 -23.10 14.55
C THR A 179 -15.16 -21.61 14.25
N LEU A 180 -15.15 -20.78 15.28
CA LEU A 180 -15.14 -19.30 15.18
C LEU A 180 -13.72 -18.72 15.12
N ASN A 181 -12.67 -19.55 15.10
CA ASN A 181 -11.27 -19.13 15.18
C ASN A 181 -10.91 -18.32 16.43
N LEU A 182 -11.64 -18.53 17.53
CA LEU A 182 -11.40 -17.87 18.83
C LEU A 182 -10.56 -18.71 19.77
N TYR A 183 -10.28 -19.96 19.43
CA TYR A 183 -9.48 -20.91 20.22
C TYR A 183 -8.70 -21.85 19.32
N ASP A 184 -7.44 -22.04 19.66
CA ASP A 184 -6.54 -23.05 19.08
C ASP A 184 -6.01 -24.00 20.18
N ASN A 185 -5.75 -25.27 19.83
CA ASN A 185 -5.32 -26.27 20.81
C ASN A 185 -3.90 -26.01 21.33
N ASP A 186 -3.03 -25.46 20.50
CA ASP A 186 -1.62 -25.28 20.80
C ASP A 186 -1.37 -23.93 21.48
N ASN A 187 -2.14 -22.89 21.07
CA ASN A 187 -1.94 -21.51 21.47
C ASN A 187 -2.99 -20.96 22.43
N GLY A 188 -4.10 -21.67 22.63
CA GLY A 188 -5.20 -21.23 23.49
C GLY A 188 -6.17 -20.26 22.78
N TYR A 189 -6.63 -19.23 23.50
CA TYR A 189 -7.55 -18.22 22.94
C TYR A 189 -6.82 -17.22 22.06
N ASN A 190 -7.48 -16.84 20.96
CA ASN A 190 -7.04 -15.79 20.04
C ASN A 190 -7.61 -14.41 20.43
N ASN A 191 -6.99 -13.32 19.89
CA ASN A 191 -7.44 -11.94 20.13
C ASN A 191 -8.85 -11.66 19.61
#